data_c510629bf3086ab9540264eb9613cf2f
#
_entry.id   c510629bf3086ab9540264eb9613cf2f
#
_cell.length_a   1.000
_cell.length_b   1.000
_cell.length_c   1.000
_cell.angle_alpha   90.00
_cell.angle_beta   90.00
_cell.angle_gamma   90.00
#
_symmetry.space_group_name_H-M   'P 1'
#
loop_
_entity.id
_entity.type
_entity.pdbx_description
1 polymer ?
#
loop_
_entity_poly.entity_id
_entity_poly.type
_entity_poly.pdbx_seq_one_letter_code
_entity_poly.pdbx_strand_id
1 'polypeptide(L)'
;VEKAAVELCGFDKKEIAAGKTEHFAIEIRKDDLTSYDSNLAKTYIMDAGDYYFTVASDAHNAVNNILMAKGADSTRMSGTGDAALTAKWTLDTLDTTTYAVSSVTGNAITNRFENVDLNKYPGAEDQTITYLTRSNWVDTFPKTVSLRITESMWADGLTDSEAGRKAIVAKMIETYYPDASMPTMGAAGSLTAVMFAEKDADDPDWDKLISQAPYSEMTNVIYNGFHLTQPVPSIGLPGTNDENGPQGFTKSLLGGASAMAYTSEDVMAATYNLELIEDMGMCIGEDFLHATDGSGTVFSGIYGPGANIHRTPYSGR
;
A
#
# COMPACT_ATOMS: atom_id res chain seq x y z
N VAL A 1 6.63 7.18 -19.09
CA VAL A 1 6.65 7.15 -17.61
C VAL A 1 7.87 6.40 -17.13
N GLU A 2 8.51 6.86 -16.06
CA GLU A 2 9.67 6.20 -15.48
C GLU A 2 9.26 4.98 -14.65
N LYS A 3 9.88 3.84 -14.93
CA LYS A 3 9.63 2.56 -14.25
C LYS A 3 10.95 1.90 -13.79
N ALA A 4 10.84 0.79 -13.10
CA ALA A 4 11.99 -0.07 -12.80
C ALA A 4 12.70 -0.52 -14.09
N ALA A 5 13.98 -0.89 -13.98
CA ALA A 5 14.74 -1.36 -15.14
C ALA A 5 14.15 -2.65 -15.73
N VAL A 6 13.58 -3.47 -14.88
CA VAL A 6 12.84 -4.70 -15.20
C VAL A 6 11.81 -4.93 -14.10
N GLU A 7 10.70 -5.53 -14.45
CA GLU A 7 9.62 -5.89 -13.52
C GLU A 7 9.30 -7.37 -13.67
N LEU A 8 9.02 -8.04 -12.55
CA LEU A 8 8.58 -9.43 -12.56
C LEU A 8 7.12 -9.47 -12.98
N CYS A 9 6.82 -10.11 -14.12
CA CYS A 9 5.47 -10.24 -14.63
C CYS A 9 4.84 -11.61 -14.33
N GLY A 10 5.62 -12.57 -13.86
CA GLY A 10 5.15 -13.89 -13.48
C GLY A 10 6.28 -14.85 -13.20
N PHE A 11 5.97 -15.94 -12.54
CA PHE A 11 6.88 -17.02 -12.25
C PHE A 11 6.12 -18.35 -12.18
N ASP A 12 6.84 -19.45 -12.35
CA ASP A 12 6.35 -20.80 -12.15
C ASP A 12 7.48 -21.68 -11.62
N LYS A 13 7.13 -22.71 -10.90
CA LYS A 13 8.08 -23.67 -10.32
C LYS A 13 7.57 -25.09 -10.50
N LYS A 14 8.38 -25.95 -11.07
CA LYS A 14 8.03 -27.36 -11.32
C LYS A 14 9.15 -28.29 -10.92
N GLU A 15 8.77 -29.48 -10.49
CA GLU A 15 9.72 -30.58 -10.33
C GLU A 15 10.12 -31.09 -11.71
N ILE A 16 11.43 -31.15 -11.98
CA ILE A 16 11.97 -31.68 -13.22
C ILE A 16 12.79 -32.94 -12.91
N ALA A 17 12.26 -34.09 -13.28
CA ALA A 17 12.94 -35.38 -13.10
C ALA A 17 14.25 -35.41 -13.91
N ALA A 18 15.24 -36.17 -13.42
CA ALA A 18 16.53 -36.28 -14.08
C ALA A 18 16.41 -36.72 -15.56
N GLY A 19 17.01 -35.97 -16.46
CA GLY A 19 16.96 -36.21 -17.91
C GLY A 19 15.63 -35.89 -18.58
N LYS A 20 14.70 -35.21 -17.89
CA LYS A 20 13.43 -34.76 -18.45
C LYS A 20 13.44 -33.25 -18.71
N THR A 21 12.48 -32.82 -19.50
CA THR A 21 12.22 -31.41 -19.81
C THR A 21 10.77 -31.08 -19.43
N GLU A 22 10.59 -29.94 -18.81
CA GLU A 22 9.27 -29.41 -18.50
C GLU A 22 9.00 -28.09 -19.25
N HIS A 23 7.74 -27.86 -19.55
CA HIS A 23 7.29 -26.64 -20.22
C HIS A 23 6.60 -25.73 -19.22
N PHE A 24 6.95 -24.45 -19.25
CA PHE A 24 6.31 -23.39 -18.49
C PHE A 24 5.46 -22.54 -19.42
N ALA A 25 4.27 -22.18 -18.97
CA ALA A 25 3.40 -21.23 -19.63
C ALA A 25 3.00 -20.18 -18.58
N ILE A 26 3.46 -18.96 -18.76
CA ILE A 26 3.19 -17.85 -17.87
C ILE A 26 2.32 -16.84 -18.61
N GLU A 27 1.13 -16.60 -18.11
CA GLU A 27 0.25 -15.59 -18.65
C GLU A 27 0.62 -14.21 -18.09
N ILE A 28 0.81 -13.24 -18.99
CA ILE A 28 1.09 -11.85 -18.64
C ILE A 28 -0.11 -11.01 -19.04
N ARG A 29 -0.72 -10.35 -18.09
CA ARG A 29 -1.84 -9.45 -18.34
C ARG A 29 -1.33 -8.11 -18.84
N LYS A 30 -2.04 -7.52 -19.80
CA LYS A 30 -1.68 -6.18 -20.29
C LYS A 30 -1.79 -5.11 -19.21
N ASP A 31 -2.67 -5.30 -18.24
CA ASP A 31 -2.82 -4.40 -17.09
C ASP A 31 -1.51 -4.27 -16.31
N ASP A 32 -0.74 -5.36 -16.19
CA ASP A 32 0.54 -5.39 -15.48
C ASP A 32 1.65 -4.59 -16.20
N LEU A 33 1.44 -4.27 -17.48
CA LEU A 33 2.37 -3.49 -18.30
C LEU A 33 2.10 -1.98 -18.26
N THR A 34 1.00 -1.58 -17.65
CA THR A 34 0.60 -0.17 -17.57
C THR A 34 1.48 0.63 -16.64
N SER A 35 1.48 1.95 -16.81
CA SER A 35 2.19 2.88 -15.95
C SER A 35 1.25 3.98 -15.50
N TYR A 36 1.33 4.40 -14.24
CA TYR A 36 0.58 5.56 -13.79
C TYR A 36 1.31 6.85 -14.21
N ASP A 37 0.68 7.66 -15.06
CA ASP A 37 1.20 8.97 -15.44
C ASP A 37 0.62 10.05 -14.51
N SER A 38 1.40 10.42 -13.50
CA SER A 38 1.02 11.44 -12.52
C SER A 38 1.05 12.87 -13.07
N ASN A 39 1.69 13.10 -14.20
CA ASN A 39 1.95 14.45 -14.71
C ASN A 39 0.91 14.90 -15.74
N LEU A 40 0.66 14.09 -16.75
CA LEU A 40 -0.17 14.47 -17.90
C LEU A 40 -1.54 13.81 -17.85
N ALA A 41 -1.60 12.48 -17.97
CA ALA A 41 -2.87 11.75 -18.03
C ALA A 41 -3.55 11.63 -16.66
N LYS A 42 -2.79 11.65 -15.56
CA LYS A 42 -3.24 11.47 -14.17
C LYS A 42 -4.05 10.17 -13.97
N THR A 43 -3.68 9.16 -14.73
CA THR A 43 -4.29 7.84 -14.74
C THR A 43 -3.30 6.80 -15.25
N TYR A 44 -3.72 5.52 -15.29
CA TYR A 44 -2.91 4.49 -15.93
C TYR A 44 -2.95 4.62 -17.45
N ILE A 45 -1.77 4.49 -18.04
CA ILE A 45 -1.55 4.54 -19.48
C ILE A 45 -0.72 3.33 -19.93
N MET A 46 -0.75 3.03 -21.21
CA MET A 46 0.21 2.14 -21.84
C MET A 46 1.00 2.93 -22.88
N ASP A 47 2.29 3.12 -22.64
CA ASP A 47 3.18 3.91 -23.49
C ASP A 47 3.36 3.23 -24.86
N ALA A 48 3.43 4.03 -25.93
CA ALA A 48 3.85 3.54 -27.23
C ALA A 48 5.33 3.13 -27.18
N GLY A 49 5.68 2.07 -27.88
CA GLY A 49 7.05 1.61 -27.97
C GLY A 49 7.21 0.11 -27.89
N ASP A 50 8.44 -0.32 -27.72
CA ASP A 50 8.82 -1.73 -27.65
C ASP A 50 8.81 -2.23 -26.21
N TYR A 51 8.07 -3.30 -25.97
CA TYR A 51 8.04 -4.07 -24.73
C TYR A 51 8.87 -5.33 -24.91
N TYR A 52 9.77 -5.58 -23.99
CA TYR A 52 10.65 -6.75 -24.01
C TYR A 52 10.31 -7.69 -22.88
N PHE A 53 10.13 -8.96 -23.20
CA PHE A 53 9.85 -10.03 -22.24
C PHE A 53 11.00 -11.01 -22.27
N THR A 54 11.51 -11.39 -21.12
CA THR A 54 12.60 -12.36 -21.01
C THR A 54 12.34 -13.36 -19.89
N VAL A 55 12.90 -14.55 -20.04
CA VAL A 55 12.96 -15.55 -18.99
C VAL A 55 14.36 -15.53 -18.40
N ALA A 56 14.45 -15.43 -17.08
CA ALA A 56 15.73 -15.38 -16.38
C ALA A 56 15.60 -15.95 -14.97
N SER A 57 16.73 -16.30 -14.35
CA SER A 57 16.79 -16.78 -12.97
C SER A 57 16.68 -15.66 -11.92
N ASP A 58 16.92 -14.42 -12.33
CA ASP A 58 16.96 -13.24 -11.46
C ASP A 58 16.86 -11.94 -12.28
N ALA A 59 16.67 -10.82 -11.59
CA ALA A 59 16.51 -9.50 -12.20
C ALA A 59 17.75 -9.03 -12.98
N HIS A 60 18.97 -9.35 -12.55
CA HIS A 60 20.20 -8.94 -13.24
C HIS A 60 20.35 -9.67 -14.57
N ASN A 61 20.10 -10.98 -14.57
CA ASN A 61 20.11 -11.77 -15.79
C ASN A 61 19.00 -11.34 -16.75
N ALA A 62 17.82 -10.99 -16.24
CA ALA A 62 16.74 -10.43 -17.06
C ALA A 62 17.15 -9.13 -17.76
N VAL A 63 17.76 -8.19 -17.03
CA VAL A 63 18.28 -6.94 -17.61
C VAL A 63 19.36 -7.23 -18.66
N ASN A 64 20.31 -8.14 -18.37
CA ASN A 64 21.37 -8.49 -19.31
C ASN A 64 20.81 -9.10 -20.62
N ASN A 65 19.82 -10.00 -20.52
CA ASN A 65 19.18 -10.60 -21.70
C ASN A 65 18.51 -9.52 -22.57
N ILE A 66 17.74 -8.62 -21.95
CA ILE A 66 17.06 -7.53 -22.66
C ILE A 66 18.08 -6.56 -23.28
N LEU A 67 19.14 -6.21 -22.57
CA LEU A 67 20.17 -5.33 -23.10
C LEU A 67 20.88 -5.96 -24.30
N MET A 68 21.18 -7.28 -24.23
CA MET A 68 21.73 -8.03 -25.34
C MET A 68 20.78 -8.04 -26.55
N ALA A 69 19.49 -8.28 -26.34
CA ALA A 69 18.48 -8.25 -27.41
C ALA A 69 18.31 -6.86 -28.04
N LYS A 70 18.58 -5.80 -27.28
CA LYS A 70 18.59 -4.40 -27.76
C LYS A 70 19.91 -4.02 -28.44
N GLY A 71 20.91 -4.90 -28.50
CA GLY A 71 22.22 -4.60 -29.06
C GLY A 71 23.05 -3.62 -28.22
N ALA A 72 22.81 -3.58 -26.91
CA ALA A 72 23.57 -2.71 -26.02
C ALA A 72 25.03 -3.21 -25.87
N ASP A 73 25.92 -2.26 -25.59
CA ASP A 73 27.32 -2.56 -25.31
C ASP A 73 27.45 -3.35 -24.00
N SER A 74 28.38 -4.32 -23.98
CA SER A 74 28.62 -5.19 -22.82
C SER A 74 29.07 -4.41 -21.56
N THR A 75 29.61 -3.20 -21.70
CA THR A 75 29.95 -2.34 -20.56
C THR A 75 28.72 -1.88 -19.77
N ARG A 76 27.53 -2.00 -20.34
CA ARG A 76 26.25 -1.69 -19.70
C ARG A 76 25.62 -2.87 -18.99
N MET A 77 26.25 -4.04 -19.05
CA MET A 77 25.76 -5.29 -18.48
C MET A 77 26.58 -5.68 -17.25
N SER A 78 25.95 -6.28 -16.28
CA SER A 78 26.62 -6.85 -15.10
C SER A 78 27.16 -8.28 -15.35
N GLY A 79 26.78 -8.87 -16.48
CA GLY A 79 27.19 -10.21 -16.91
C GLY A 79 26.83 -10.45 -18.38
N THR A 80 26.97 -11.66 -18.84
CA THR A 80 26.61 -12.06 -20.22
C THR A 80 25.08 -12.23 -20.30
N GLY A 81 24.44 -11.56 -21.27
CA GLY A 81 23.02 -11.76 -21.59
C GLY A 81 22.82 -12.79 -22.71
N ASP A 82 21.64 -13.33 -22.82
CA ASP A 82 21.18 -14.18 -23.91
C ASP A 82 19.96 -13.57 -24.61
N ALA A 83 20.16 -13.03 -25.80
CA ALA A 83 19.10 -12.44 -26.61
C ALA A 83 18.02 -13.45 -27.04
N ALA A 84 18.38 -14.75 -27.13
CA ALA A 84 17.44 -15.79 -27.53
C ALA A 84 16.34 -16.04 -26.47
N LEU A 85 16.58 -15.63 -25.23
CA LEU A 85 15.61 -15.71 -24.15
C LEU A 85 14.65 -14.50 -24.10
N THR A 86 14.73 -13.60 -25.07
CA THR A 86 13.97 -12.35 -25.08
C THR A 86 13.04 -12.28 -26.28
N ALA A 87 11.76 -12.03 -26.02
CA ALA A 87 10.76 -11.70 -27.02
C ALA A 87 10.44 -10.20 -26.99
N LYS A 88 10.02 -9.66 -28.12
CA LYS A 88 9.63 -8.26 -28.26
C LYS A 88 8.18 -8.15 -28.75
N TRP A 89 7.45 -7.23 -28.15
CA TRP A 89 6.14 -6.80 -28.62
C TRP A 89 6.14 -5.27 -28.74
N THR A 90 5.50 -4.74 -29.77
CA THR A 90 5.46 -3.30 -30.02
C THR A 90 4.02 -2.79 -29.92
N LEU A 91 3.82 -1.70 -29.19
CA LEU A 91 2.59 -0.92 -29.20
C LEU A 91 2.80 0.36 -30.01
N ASP A 92 2.05 0.54 -31.09
CA ASP A 92 2.30 1.62 -32.05
C ASP A 92 1.84 3.00 -31.52
N THR A 93 0.82 3.03 -30.67
CA THR A 93 0.20 4.28 -30.20
C THR A 93 0.02 4.27 -28.68
N LEU A 94 0.26 5.44 -28.07
CA LEU A 94 -0.02 5.68 -26.67
C LEU A 94 -1.51 5.45 -26.36
N ASP A 95 -1.81 4.61 -25.39
CA ASP A 95 -3.16 4.38 -24.89
C ASP A 95 -3.35 5.06 -23.53
N THR A 96 -4.17 6.10 -23.50
CA THR A 96 -4.51 6.86 -22.28
C THR A 96 -5.93 6.63 -21.81
N THR A 97 -6.65 5.70 -22.41
CA THR A 97 -8.09 5.53 -22.20
C THR A 97 -8.50 4.16 -21.70
N THR A 98 -7.91 3.10 -22.24
CA THR A 98 -8.32 1.71 -21.91
C THR A 98 -8.15 1.42 -20.43
N TYR A 99 -7.09 1.92 -19.80
CA TYR A 99 -6.74 1.67 -18.40
C TYR A 99 -7.07 2.84 -17.46
N ALA A 100 -7.81 3.83 -17.98
CA ALA A 100 -8.22 5.00 -17.19
C ALA A 100 -9.44 4.73 -16.29
N VAL A 101 -10.00 3.54 -16.37
CA VAL A 101 -11.17 3.09 -15.61
C VAL A 101 -10.79 1.82 -14.85
N SER A 102 -11.19 1.75 -13.58
CA SER A 102 -10.98 0.54 -12.77
C SER A 102 -11.77 -0.63 -13.35
N SER A 103 -11.09 -1.74 -13.62
CA SER A 103 -11.73 -2.98 -14.08
C SER A 103 -12.60 -3.63 -13.00
N VAL A 104 -12.42 -3.26 -11.74
CA VAL A 104 -13.17 -3.81 -10.60
C VAL A 104 -14.44 -3.00 -10.31
N THR A 105 -14.32 -1.66 -10.28
CA THR A 105 -15.42 -0.78 -9.85
C THR A 105 -16.13 -0.05 -11.00
N GLY A 106 -15.53 -0.01 -12.19
CA GLY A 106 -16.02 0.79 -13.31
C GLY A 106 -15.81 2.30 -13.16
N ASN A 107 -15.21 2.75 -12.06
CA ASN A 107 -15.00 4.16 -11.82
C ASN A 107 -13.73 4.68 -12.50
N ALA A 108 -13.75 5.95 -12.89
CA ALA A 108 -12.56 6.61 -13.41
C ALA A 108 -11.45 6.66 -12.38
N ILE A 109 -10.23 6.34 -12.81
CA ILE A 109 -9.03 6.41 -11.99
C ILE A 109 -8.49 7.84 -12.03
N THR A 110 -8.37 8.48 -10.87
CA THR A 110 -7.90 9.85 -10.72
C THR A 110 -6.74 9.92 -9.74
N ASN A 111 -5.95 11.00 -9.78
CA ASN A 111 -4.89 11.22 -8.80
C ASN A 111 -5.48 11.65 -7.44
N ARG A 112 -5.68 10.69 -6.56
CA ARG A 112 -6.18 10.94 -5.19
C ARG A 112 -5.13 11.53 -4.25
N PHE A 113 -3.85 11.53 -4.66
CA PHE A 113 -2.72 12.02 -3.85
C PHE A 113 -2.20 13.39 -4.33
N GLU A 114 -2.93 14.08 -5.20
CA GLU A 114 -2.51 15.38 -5.71
C GLU A 114 -2.32 16.42 -4.58
N ASN A 115 -3.13 16.32 -3.54
CA ASN A 115 -3.08 17.25 -2.40
C ASN A 115 -1.95 16.98 -1.40
N VAL A 116 -1.27 15.85 -1.52
CA VAL A 116 -0.10 15.52 -0.66
C VAL A 116 1.23 15.80 -1.33
N ASP A 117 1.22 16.40 -2.52
CA ASP A 117 2.41 16.87 -3.20
C ASP A 117 3.06 18.01 -2.39
N LEU A 118 4.27 17.76 -1.91
CA LEU A 118 5.01 18.73 -1.10
C LEU A 118 5.28 20.04 -1.84
N ASN A 119 5.32 20.04 -3.17
CA ASN A 119 5.50 21.24 -3.99
C ASN A 119 4.24 22.12 -4.04
N LYS A 120 3.11 21.61 -3.58
CA LYS A 120 1.83 22.36 -3.51
C LYS A 120 1.56 22.98 -2.14
N TYR A 121 2.47 22.81 -1.20
CA TYR A 121 2.32 23.39 0.13
C TYR A 121 2.51 24.91 0.08
N PRO A 122 1.66 25.69 0.77
CA PRO A 122 1.88 27.13 0.91
C PRO A 122 3.26 27.40 1.56
N GLY A 123 4.07 28.23 0.91
CA GLY A 123 5.46 28.51 1.34
C GLY A 123 6.50 27.57 0.73
N ALA A 124 6.11 26.67 -0.15
CA ALA A 124 7.03 25.84 -0.93
C ALA A 124 7.51 26.49 -2.24
N GLU A 125 7.02 27.70 -2.55
CA GLU A 125 7.27 28.39 -3.82
C GLU A 125 8.77 28.63 -4.07
N ASP A 126 9.54 28.85 -3.00
CA ASP A 126 10.99 29.07 -3.07
C ASP A 126 11.82 27.79 -2.89
N GLN A 127 11.19 26.63 -2.68
CA GLN A 127 11.85 25.39 -2.30
C GLN A 127 11.25 24.18 -3.00
N THR A 128 11.21 24.19 -4.32
CA THR A 128 10.72 23.06 -5.10
C THR A 128 11.53 21.80 -4.80
N ILE A 129 10.85 20.77 -4.37
CA ILE A 129 11.43 19.43 -4.17
C ILE A 129 11.44 18.72 -5.52
N THR A 130 12.62 18.28 -5.92
CA THR A 130 12.75 17.38 -7.06
C THR A 130 12.61 15.94 -6.56
N TYR A 131 11.54 15.30 -6.94
CA TYR A 131 11.35 13.88 -6.62
C TYR A 131 12.38 13.02 -7.33
N LEU A 132 12.72 11.89 -6.70
CA LEU A 132 13.70 10.96 -7.22
C LEU A 132 13.34 10.51 -8.64
N THR A 133 14.23 10.75 -9.59
CA THR A 133 14.13 10.26 -10.96
C THR A 133 15.43 9.56 -11.36
N ARG A 134 15.33 8.67 -12.32
CA ARG A 134 16.51 7.98 -12.85
C ARG A 134 17.41 8.90 -13.67
N SER A 135 16.83 9.87 -14.34
CA SER A 135 17.54 10.87 -15.15
C SER A 135 18.30 11.88 -14.32
N ASN A 136 17.91 12.10 -13.07
CA ASN A 136 18.46 13.11 -12.18
C ASN A 136 18.81 12.52 -10.80
N TRP A 137 19.39 11.32 -10.80
CA TRP A 137 19.68 10.56 -9.58
C TRP A 137 20.55 11.33 -8.58
N VAL A 138 21.61 11.97 -9.07
CA VAL A 138 22.58 12.69 -8.23
C VAL A 138 21.96 13.90 -7.55
N ASP A 139 21.04 14.59 -8.22
CA ASP A 139 20.42 15.83 -7.73
C ASP A 139 19.16 15.58 -6.91
N THR A 140 18.60 14.37 -6.97
CA THR A 140 17.35 14.03 -6.29
C THR A 140 17.55 13.40 -4.92
N PHE A 141 18.78 13.08 -4.54
CA PHE A 141 19.08 12.54 -3.22
C PHE A 141 18.91 13.60 -2.13
N PRO A 142 18.55 13.23 -0.89
CA PRO A 142 18.00 14.17 0.09
C PRO A 142 18.94 15.33 0.34
N LYS A 143 18.57 16.47 -0.21
CA LYS A 143 19.07 17.76 0.26
C LYS A 143 18.25 18.11 1.50
N THR A 144 18.87 18.77 2.44
CA THR A 144 18.14 19.28 3.61
C THR A 144 17.06 20.26 3.10
N VAL A 145 15.82 19.92 3.28
CA VAL A 145 14.70 20.81 3.01
C VAL A 145 14.36 21.54 4.29
N SER A 146 14.47 22.85 4.28
CA SER A 146 14.06 23.69 5.40
C SER A 146 12.63 24.17 5.14
N LEU A 147 11.65 23.52 5.78
CA LEU A 147 10.30 24.05 5.82
C LEU A 147 10.28 25.24 6.80
N ARG A 148 9.94 26.42 6.29
CA ARG A 148 9.67 27.56 7.13
C ARG A 148 8.23 27.51 7.61
N ILE A 149 8.04 27.32 8.90
CA ILE A 149 6.74 27.58 9.51
C ILE A 149 6.57 29.08 9.51
N THR A 150 5.59 29.57 8.76
CA THR A 150 5.26 30.99 8.73
C THR A 150 4.56 31.41 10.02
N GLU A 151 4.63 32.70 10.35
CA GLU A 151 3.95 33.22 11.55
C GLU A 151 2.44 32.97 11.50
N SER A 152 1.82 32.99 10.32
CA SER A 152 0.41 32.64 10.15
C SER A 152 0.13 31.16 10.40
N MET A 153 0.97 30.25 9.92
CA MET A 153 0.83 28.81 10.21
C MET A 153 0.97 28.53 11.71
N TRP A 154 1.89 29.25 12.35
CA TRP A 154 2.10 29.15 13.79
C TRP A 154 0.94 29.74 14.58
N ALA A 155 0.45 30.91 14.20
CA ALA A 155 -0.67 31.58 14.85
C ALA A 155 -1.98 30.77 14.70
N ASP A 156 -2.21 30.17 13.54
CA ASP A 156 -3.39 29.34 13.27
C ASP A 156 -3.32 27.97 13.96
N GLY A 157 -2.12 27.43 14.20
CA GLY A 157 -1.90 26.10 14.74
C GLY A 157 -1.74 25.96 16.26
N LEU A 158 -1.42 27.04 16.97
CA LEU A 158 -0.95 26.98 18.36
C LEU A 158 -1.67 27.91 19.32
N THR A 159 -2.99 28.04 19.21
CA THR A 159 -3.69 28.70 20.31
C THR A 159 -3.88 27.70 21.44
N ASP A 160 -3.27 27.93 22.59
CA ASP A 160 -3.44 27.13 23.81
C ASP A 160 -4.84 27.25 24.41
N SER A 161 -5.69 28.13 23.87
CA SER A 161 -7.05 28.30 24.39
C SER A 161 -8.01 27.30 23.72
N GLU A 162 -8.92 26.74 24.53
CA GLU A 162 -10.02 25.89 24.01
C GLU A 162 -10.86 26.59 22.95
N ALA A 163 -11.09 27.89 23.12
CA ALA A 163 -11.83 28.71 22.15
C ALA A 163 -11.10 28.82 20.82
N GLY A 164 -9.76 28.99 20.83
CA GLY A 164 -8.97 29.05 19.64
C GLY A 164 -8.94 27.71 18.89
N ARG A 165 -8.80 26.59 19.60
CA ARG A 165 -8.87 25.25 18.98
C ARG A 165 -10.24 25.02 18.33
N LYS A 166 -11.34 25.39 19.00
CA LYS A 166 -12.68 25.29 18.43
C LYS A 166 -12.86 26.16 17.18
N ALA A 167 -12.28 27.37 17.18
CA ALA A 167 -12.33 28.26 16.02
C ALA A 167 -11.58 27.69 14.81
N ILE A 168 -10.41 27.08 15.04
CA ILE A 168 -9.64 26.41 13.97
C ILE A 168 -10.44 25.25 13.39
N VAL A 169 -10.99 24.37 14.23
CA VAL A 169 -11.82 23.24 13.79
C VAL A 169 -13.04 23.71 13.01
N ALA A 170 -13.72 24.76 13.48
CA ALA A 170 -14.87 25.33 12.79
C ALA A 170 -14.49 25.86 11.40
N LYS A 171 -13.36 26.56 11.30
CA LYS A 171 -12.84 27.06 10.02
C LYS A 171 -12.42 25.93 9.08
N MET A 172 -11.83 24.86 9.60
CA MET A 172 -11.50 23.67 8.81
C MET A 172 -12.76 22.99 8.26
N ILE A 173 -13.79 22.83 9.08
CA ILE A 173 -15.08 22.28 8.67
C ILE A 173 -15.70 23.16 7.57
N GLU A 174 -15.77 24.46 7.79
CA GLU A 174 -16.33 25.42 6.81
C GLU A 174 -15.54 25.37 5.48
N THR A 175 -14.22 25.24 5.54
CA THR A 175 -13.36 25.28 4.34
C THR A 175 -13.40 23.97 3.55
N TYR A 176 -13.33 22.84 4.23
CA TYR A 176 -13.15 21.53 3.58
C TYR A 176 -14.44 20.70 3.52
N TYR A 177 -15.40 21.01 4.35
CA TYR A 177 -16.66 20.28 4.49
C TYR A 177 -17.87 21.23 4.63
N PRO A 178 -18.05 22.20 3.71
CA PRO A 178 -19.05 23.27 3.88
C PRO A 178 -20.49 22.74 3.99
N ASP A 179 -20.76 21.58 3.41
CA ASP A 179 -22.08 20.94 3.43
C ASP A 179 -22.22 19.87 4.53
N ALA A 180 -21.20 19.71 5.38
CA ALA A 180 -21.23 18.69 6.44
C ALA A 180 -22.18 19.13 7.56
N SER A 181 -23.09 18.25 7.93
CA SER A 181 -23.89 18.36 9.16
C SER A 181 -23.34 17.43 10.22
N MET A 182 -23.48 17.81 11.49
CA MET A 182 -23.13 16.89 12.58
C MET A 182 -23.98 15.63 12.49
N PRO A 183 -23.35 14.45 12.49
CA PRO A 183 -24.08 13.19 12.46
C PRO A 183 -24.88 13.01 13.74
N THR A 184 -25.98 12.26 13.66
CA THR A 184 -26.72 11.84 14.85
C THR A 184 -25.86 10.86 15.65
N MET A 185 -25.75 11.07 16.95
CA MET A 185 -25.00 10.21 17.86
C MET A 185 -25.82 9.91 19.10
N GLY A 186 -25.65 8.69 19.65
CA GLY A 186 -26.36 8.25 20.85
C GLY A 186 -27.87 8.11 20.65
N ALA A 187 -28.31 7.83 19.42
CA ALA A 187 -29.72 7.56 19.14
C ALA A 187 -30.18 6.28 19.87
N ALA A 188 -31.42 6.28 20.33
CA ALA A 188 -32.01 5.08 20.88
C ALA A 188 -32.20 4.03 19.78
N GLY A 189 -31.71 2.81 20.03
CA GLY A 189 -31.85 1.70 19.09
C GLY A 189 -31.44 0.37 19.71
N SER A 190 -31.63 -0.71 18.96
CA SER A 190 -31.31 -2.06 19.38
C SER A 190 -30.45 -2.80 18.34
N LEU A 191 -29.90 -2.09 17.36
CA LEU A 191 -29.02 -2.67 16.38
C LEU A 191 -27.66 -2.98 17.02
N THR A 192 -27.09 -4.11 16.64
CA THR A 192 -25.75 -4.52 17.10
C THR A 192 -24.85 -4.85 15.91
N ALA A 193 -23.55 -4.68 16.08
CA ALA A 193 -22.56 -4.90 15.02
C ALA A 193 -22.65 -6.30 14.40
N VAL A 194 -22.97 -7.31 15.20
CA VAL A 194 -23.10 -8.70 14.71
C VAL A 194 -24.24 -8.87 13.70
N MET A 195 -25.28 -8.06 13.75
CA MET A 195 -26.37 -8.09 12.77
C MET A 195 -25.94 -7.62 11.38
N PHE A 196 -24.75 -7.02 11.29
CA PHE A 196 -24.21 -6.45 10.07
C PHE A 196 -23.06 -7.27 9.47
N ALA A 197 -22.73 -8.42 10.05
CA ALA A 197 -21.61 -9.25 9.59
C ALA A 197 -21.71 -9.67 8.10
N GLU A 198 -22.93 -9.85 7.60
CA GLU A 198 -23.20 -10.27 6.22
C GLU A 198 -23.77 -9.13 5.34
N LYS A 199 -23.80 -7.89 5.85
CA LYS A 199 -24.31 -6.75 5.08
C LYS A 199 -23.24 -6.14 4.23
N ASP A 200 -23.63 -5.67 3.06
CA ASP A 200 -22.76 -4.89 2.17
C ASP A 200 -22.35 -3.57 2.85
N ALA A 201 -21.15 -3.08 2.51
CA ALA A 201 -20.58 -1.87 3.12
C ALA A 201 -21.39 -0.59 2.81
N ASP A 202 -22.20 -0.60 1.77
CA ASP A 202 -23.07 0.48 1.33
C ASP A 202 -24.54 0.31 1.79
N ASP A 203 -24.83 -0.69 2.63
CA ASP A 203 -26.18 -0.87 3.19
C ASP A 203 -26.56 0.36 4.03
N PRO A 204 -27.71 1.01 3.74
CA PRO A 204 -28.12 2.25 4.42
C PRO A 204 -28.42 2.07 5.92
N ASP A 205 -28.53 0.85 6.41
CA ASP A 205 -28.71 0.60 7.82
C ASP A 205 -27.45 0.83 8.65
N TRP A 206 -26.25 0.89 8.01
CA TRP A 206 -25.01 1.27 8.71
C TRP A 206 -25.12 2.61 9.40
N ASP A 207 -25.76 3.61 8.76
CA ASP A 207 -25.97 4.93 9.37
C ASP A 207 -26.83 4.82 10.63
N LYS A 208 -27.83 3.94 10.65
CA LYS A 208 -28.68 3.71 11.83
C LYS A 208 -27.90 3.03 12.95
N LEU A 209 -27.06 2.04 12.64
CA LEU A 209 -26.20 1.39 13.61
C LEU A 209 -25.23 2.38 14.24
N ILE A 210 -24.49 3.11 13.39
CA ILE A 210 -23.45 4.07 13.82
C ILE A 210 -24.07 5.20 14.63
N SER A 211 -25.28 5.67 14.27
CA SER A 211 -25.97 6.73 15.02
C SER A 211 -26.28 6.37 16.47
N GLN A 212 -26.33 5.08 16.83
CA GLN A 212 -26.53 4.65 18.22
C GLN A 212 -25.28 4.87 19.09
N ALA A 213 -24.09 4.90 18.50
CA ALA A 213 -22.85 5.11 19.24
C ALA A 213 -22.77 6.55 19.78
N PRO A 214 -22.55 6.74 21.07
CA PRO A 214 -22.36 8.09 21.64
C PRO A 214 -20.99 8.66 21.25
N TYR A 215 -20.90 9.97 21.24
CA TYR A 215 -19.66 10.70 20.89
C TYR A 215 -18.45 10.21 21.69
N SER A 216 -18.63 9.87 22.96
CA SER A 216 -17.55 9.40 23.83
C SER A 216 -16.96 8.05 23.38
N GLU A 217 -17.79 7.13 22.88
CA GLU A 217 -17.29 5.85 22.34
C GLU A 217 -16.58 6.05 21.00
N MET A 218 -17.14 6.89 20.13
CA MET A 218 -16.52 7.22 18.85
C MET A 218 -15.15 7.89 19.03
N THR A 219 -15.05 8.85 19.94
CA THR A 219 -13.77 9.48 20.26
C THR A 219 -12.78 8.51 20.90
N ASN A 220 -13.25 7.57 21.73
CA ASN A 220 -12.39 6.55 22.31
C ASN A 220 -11.75 5.66 21.25
N VAL A 221 -12.50 5.26 20.23
CA VAL A 221 -11.95 4.50 19.09
C VAL A 221 -10.83 5.28 18.38
N ILE A 222 -11.02 6.61 18.20
CA ILE A 222 -10.03 7.46 17.52
C ILE A 222 -8.80 7.71 18.39
N TYR A 223 -8.99 8.10 19.65
CA TYR A 223 -7.88 8.51 20.53
C TYR A 223 -7.06 7.34 21.08
N ASN A 224 -7.70 6.23 21.33
CA ASN A 224 -7.10 5.07 22.01
C ASN A 224 -6.98 3.85 21.08
N GLY A 225 -7.23 4.03 19.78
CA GLY A 225 -7.02 3.02 18.77
C GLY A 225 -5.56 2.99 18.30
N PHE A 226 -4.70 2.29 19.02
CA PHE A 226 -3.30 2.07 18.63
C PHE A 226 -3.00 0.59 18.85
N HIS A 227 -2.67 -0.13 17.78
CA HIS A 227 -2.54 -1.59 17.80
C HIS A 227 -3.77 -2.33 18.37
N LEU A 228 -4.92 -1.68 18.34
CA LEU A 228 -6.17 -2.25 18.81
C LEU A 228 -7.36 -1.42 18.31
N THR A 229 -8.54 -2.01 18.27
CA THR A 229 -9.80 -1.31 18.12
C THR A 229 -10.48 -1.26 19.48
N GLN A 230 -10.83 -0.08 19.95
CA GLN A 230 -11.56 0.09 21.20
C GLN A 230 -12.98 -0.47 21.07
N PRO A 231 -13.52 -1.07 22.12
CA PRO A 231 -14.91 -1.54 22.10
C PRO A 231 -15.88 -0.37 21.94
N VAL A 232 -17.00 -0.63 21.26
CA VAL A 232 -18.15 0.28 21.15
C VAL A 232 -19.36 -0.44 21.75
N PRO A 233 -19.50 -0.41 23.09
CA PRO A 233 -20.49 -1.20 23.82
C PRO A 233 -21.95 -0.92 23.43
N SER A 234 -22.26 0.34 23.08
CA SER A 234 -23.62 0.75 22.67
C SER A 234 -24.16 0.00 21.45
N ILE A 235 -23.26 -0.51 20.59
CA ILE A 235 -23.62 -1.34 19.43
C ILE A 235 -23.10 -2.76 19.53
N GLY A 236 -22.59 -3.16 20.69
CA GLY A 236 -22.07 -4.51 20.92
C GLY A 236 -20.80 -4.86 20.12
N LEU A 237 -20.03 -3.86 19.68
CA LEU A 237 -18.76 -4.10 19.01
C LEU A 237 -17.69 -4.40 20.07
N PRO A 238 -17.07 -5.59 20.06
CA PRO A 238 -15.99 -5.92 20.99
C PRO A 238 -14.71 -5.14 20.66
N GLY A 239 -13.85 -4.98 21.67
CA GLY A 239 -12.48 -4.54 21.43
C GLY A 239 -11.65 -5.66 20.79
N THR A 240 -10.64 -5.25 20.01
CA THR A 240 -9.73 -6.18 19.34
C THR A 240 -8.29 -5.73 19.53
N ASN A 241 -7.36 -6.66 19.54
CA ASN A 241 -5.92 -6.39 19.54
C ASN A 241 -5.31 -6.80 18.22
N ASP A 242 -4.41 -5.96 17.71
CA ASP A 242 -3.65 -6.21 16.49
C ASP A 242 -2.16 -6.20 16.83
N GLU A 243 -1.42 -7.18 16.36
CA GLU A 243 -0.01 -7.31 16.66
C GLU A 243 0.87 -7.16 15.43
N ASN A 244 2.12 -6.75 15.67
CA ASN A 244 3.12 -6.71 14.62
C ASN A 244 3.53 -8.12 14.22
N GLY A 245 3.87 -8.26 12.97
CA GLY A 245 4.67 -9.35 12.50
C GLY A 245 4.22 -10.02 11.24
N PRO A 246 4.87 -9.80 10.11
CA PRO A 246 4.73 -10.68 8.96
C PRO A 246 5.39 -12.04 9.18
N GLN A 247 6.27 -12.14 10.18
CA GLN A 247 7.05 -13.34 10.54
C GLN A 247 6.47 -14.08 11.75
N GLY A 248 5.18 -13.93 11.99
CA GLY A 248 4.51 -14.38 13.18
C GLY A 248 4.37 -13.26 14.23
N PHE A 249 3.63 -13.52 15.29
CA PHE A 249 3.45 -12.55 16.34
C PHE A 249 4.76 -12.15 16.99
N THR A 250 4.98 -10.88 17.12
CA THR A 250 6.06 -10.35 17.92
C THR A 250 5.51 -9.85 19.23
N LYS A 251 6.28 -10.06 20.30
CA LYS A 251 5.99 -9.42 21.58
C LYS A 251 6.17 -7.92 21.39
N SER A 252 5.05 -7.19 21.33
CA SER A 252 5.08 -5.75 21.13
C SER A 252 5.58 -5.00 22.39
N LEU A 253 5.81 -3.70 22.24
CA LEU A 253 6.10 -2.80 23.37
C LEU A 253 5.00 -2.80 24.44
N LEU A 254 3.79 -3.21 24.07
CA LEU A 254 2.63 -3.25 24.96
C LEU A 254 2.44 -4.60 25.66
N GLY A 255 3.33 -5.56 25.42
CA GLY A 255 3.23 -6.93 25.93
C GLY A 255 2.39 -7.77 24.99
N GLY A 256 2.95 -8.65 24.25
CA GLY A 256 2.25 -9.54 23.31
C GLY A 256 2.33 -10.98 23.73
N ALA A 257 1.59 -11.83 23.04
CA ALA A 257 1.63 -13.27 23.16
C ALA A 257 2.98 -13.82 22.70
N SER A 258 3.30 -14.99 23.18
CA SER A 258 4.39 -15.81 22.67
C SER A 258 3.82 -16.69 21.54
N ALA A 259 4.38 -16.57 20.35
CA ALA A 259 4.00 -17.38 19.20
C ALA A 259 5.24 -17.88 18.47
N MET A 260 5.06 -18.68 17.44
CA MET A 260 6.15 -19.15 16.60
C MET A 260 6.74 -17.99 15.80
N ALA A 261 8.07 -17.96 15.69
CA ALA A 261 8.78 -17.07 14.79
C ALA A 261 9.03 -17.81 13.46
N TYR A 262 8.53 -17.22 12.39
CA TYR A 262 8.72 -17.70 11.02
C TYR A 262 9.90 -16.97 10.35
N THR A 263 10.23 -17.39 9.15
CA THR A 263 11.29 -16.73 8.37
C THR A 263 10.84 -15.37 7.83
N SER A 264 11.80 -14.55 7.35
CA SER A 264 11.48 -13.24 6.77
C SER A 264 10.75 -13.37 5.43
N GLU A 265 9.95 -12.37 5.12
CA GLU A 265 9.21 -12.28 3.85
C GLU A 265 10.13 -12.35 2.64
N ASP A 266 11.31 -11.73 2.70
CA ASP A 266 12.30 -11.77 1.63
C ASP A 266 12.79 -13.21 1.35
N VAL A 267 13.02 -13.97 2.42
CA VAL A 267 13.44 -15.38 2.29
C VAL A 267 12.30 -16.23 1.74
N MET A 268 11.07 -16.00 2.18
CA MET A 268 9.89 -16.69 1.65
C MET A 268 9.68 -16.36 0.17
N ALA A 269 9.72 -15.08 -0.19
CA ALA A 269 9.59 -14.64 -1.57
C ALA A 269 10.68 -15.25 -2.48
N ALA A 270 11.92 -15.36 -2.00
CA ALA A 270 13.02 -15.95 -2.73
C ALA A 270 12.84 -17.44 -3.04
N THR A 271 11.91 -18.13 -2.38
CA THR A 271 11.59 -19.54 -2.69
C THR A 271 10.81 -19.69 -3.98
N TYR A 272 10.07 -18.68 -4.43
CA TYR A 272 9.09 -18.75 -5.52
C TYR A 272 8.13 -19.94 -5.35
N ASN A 273 7.74 -20.25 -4.11
CA ASN A 273 6.90 -21.37 -3.75
C ASN A 273 5.64 -20.88 -3.04
N LEU A 274 4.55 -20.78 -3.80
CA LEU A 274 3.26 -20.26 -3.30
C LEU A 274 2.66 -21.18 -2.24
N GLU A 275 2.76 -22.51 -2.39
CA GLU A 275 2.23 -23.48 -1.42
C GLU A 275 2.91 -23.30 -0.06
N LEU A 276 4.22 -23.12 -0.02
CA LEU A 276 4.93 -22.89 1.24
C LEU A 276 4.55 -21.57 1.91
N ILE A 277 4.25 -20.54 1.11
CA ILE A 277 3.80 -19.24 1.62
C ILE A 277 2.37 -19.36 2.18
N GLU A 278 1.51 -20.11 1.51
CA GLU A 278 0.15 -20.41 1.99
C GLU A 278 0.18 -21.20 3.29
N ASP A 279 1.01 -22.24 3.37
CA ASP A 279 1.22 -23.04 4.60
C ASP A 279 1.68 -22.16 5.76
N MET A 280 2.64 -21.25 5.51
CA MET A 280 3.06 -20.29 6.54
C MET A 280 1.90 -19.39 6.98
N GLY A 281 1.09 -18.90 6.03
CA GLY A 281 -0.08 -18.08 6.33
C GLY A 281 -1.12 -18.84 7.19
N MET A 282 -1.37 -20.09 6.87
CA MET A 282 -2.25 -20.95 7.66
C MET A 282 -1.71 -21.16 9.09
N CYS A 283 -0.41 -21.44 9.24
CA CYS A 283 0.21 -21.60 10.55
C CYS A 283 0.12 -20.32 11.39
N ILE A 284 0.34 -19.17 10.80
CA ILE A 284 0.16 -17.87 11.47
C ILE A 284 -1.30 -17.68 11.88
N GLY A 285 -2.24 -18.06 11.03
CA GLY A 285 -3.68 -18.02 11.35
C GLY A 285 -4.04 -18.91 12.54
N GLU A 286 -3.47 -20.10 12.64
CA GLU A 286 -3.65 -20.98 13.81
C GLU A 286 -3.04 -20.38 15.08
N ASP A 287 -1.86 -19.75 14.98
CA ASP A 287 -1.28 -19.03 16.11
C ASP A 287 -2.21 -17.92 16.62
N PHE A 288 -2.92 -17.21 15.72
CA PHE A 288 -3.93 -16.21 16.08
C PHE A 288 -5.08 -16.76 16.90
N LEU A 289 -5.57 -17.95 16.56
CA LEU A 289 -6.68 -18.58 17.28
C LEU A 289 -6.29 -19.02 18.70
N HIS A 290 -5.01 -19.25 18.94
CA HIS A 290 -4.53 -19.80 20.21
C HIS A 290 -3.69 -18.83 21.03
N ALA A 291 -3.16 -17.77 20.40
CA ALA A 291 -2.36 -16.79 21.10
C ALA A 291 -3.22 -15.85 21.95
N THR A 292 -2.78 -15.60 23.16
CA THR A 292 -3.38 -14.63 24.06
C THR A 292 -2.31 -13.76 24.71
N ASP A 293 -2.66 -12.55 25.09
CA ASP A 293 -1.78 -11.65 25.86
C ASP A 293 -1.63 -12.02 27.34
N GLY A 294 -2.21 -13.15 27.72
CA GLY A 294 -2.28 -13.57 29.13
C GLY A 294 -3.45 -12.97 29.91
N SER A 295 -4.16 -11.99 29.37
CA SER A 295 -5.42 -11.46 29.91
C SER A 295 -6.66 -12.23 29.42
N GLY A 296 -6.48 -13.11 28.44
CA GLY A 296 -7.56 -13.79 27.74
C GLY A 296 -8.05 -13.02 26.50
N THR A 297 -7.41 -11.90 26.17
CA THR A 297 -7.72 -11.17 24.94
C THR A 297 -7.17 -11.93 23.73
N VAL A 298 -8.00 -12.13 22.73
CA VAL A 298 -7.64 -12.77 21.46
C VAL A 298 -7.15 -11.71 20.48
N PHE A 299 -6.09 -12.02 19.74
CA PHE A 299 -5.64 -11.16 18.65
C PHE A 299 -6.56 -11.33 17.44
N SER A 300 -6.85 -10.24 16.76
CA SER A 300 -7.78 -10.19 15.63
C SER A 300 -7.17 -9.66 14.34
N GLY A 301 -5.98 -9.10 14.42
CA GLY A 301 -5.29 -8.55 13.28
C GLY A 301 -3.78 -8.62 13.40
N ILE A 302 -3.11 -8.56 12.26
CA ILE A 302 -1.65 -8.53 12.14
C ILE A 302 -1.22 -7.40 11.22
N TYR A 303 -0.17 -6.68 11.60
CA TYR A 303 0.53 -5.76 10.72
C TYR A 303 1.53 -6.54 9.85
N GLY A 304 1.06 -6.99 8.73
CA GLY A 304 1.81 -7.79 7.76
C GLY A 304 0.89 -8.33 6.66
N PRO A 305 1.44 -8.81 5.55
CA PRO A 305 2.84 -8.67 5.12
C PRO A 305 3.21 -7.24 4.75
N GLY A 306 4.52 -6.94 4.62
CA GLY A 306 5.00 -5.68 4.08
C GLY A 306 4.64 -5.56 2.61
N ALA A 307 3.76 -4.59 2.27
CA ALA A 307 3.26 -4.44 0.91
C ALA A 307 4.04 -3.43 0.06
N ASN A 308 4.91 -2.64 0.68
CA ASN A 308 5.71 -1.64 -0.02
C ASN A 308 6.99 -2.24 -0.59
N ILE A 309 7.24 -1.97 -1.85
CA ILE A 309 8.50 -2.35 -2.50
C ILE A 309 9.61 -1.40 -2.06
N HIS A 310 10.75 -1.96 -1.67
CA HIS A 310 11.96 -1.19 -1.39
C HIS A 310 12.42 -0.45 -2.64
N ARG A 311 12.45 0.88 -2.58
CA ARG A 311 12.86 1.73 -3.71
C ARG A 311 14.29 2.21 -3.59
N THR A 312 14.80 2.23 -2.38
CA THR A 312 16.17 2.66 -2.07
C THR A 312 16.75 1.72 -0.99
N PRO A 313 18.09 1.64 -0.86
CA PRO A 313 18.70 0.82 0.18
C PRO A 313 18.46 1.35 1.62
N TYR A 314 17.90 2.52 1.76
CA TYR A 314 17.61 3.15 3.06
C TYR A 314 16.14 3.03 3.47
N SER A 315 15.30 2.66 2.54
CA SER A 315 13.89 2.51 2.82
C SER A 315 13.67 1.22 3.60
N GLY A 316 13.22 1.35 4.80
CA GLY A 316 12.39 0.32 5.38
C GLY A 316 11.13 0.13 4.52
N ARG A 317 10.34 -0.76 4.84
CA ARG A 317 9.05 -1.05 4.20
C ARG A 317 8.16 0.18 4.10
#